data_7263314d11b23e9378c67fc483070129
#
_entry.id   7263314d11b23e9378c67fc483070129
#
_cell.length_a   1.000
_cell.length_b   1.000
_cell.length_c   1.000
_cell.angle_alpha   90.00
_cell.angle_beta   90.00
_cell.angle_gamma   90.00
#
_symmetry.space_group_name_H-M   'P 1'
#
loop_
_entity.id
_entity.type
_entity.pdbx_description
1 polymer ?
#
loop_
_entity_poly.entity_id
_entity_poly.type
_entity_poly.pdbx_seq_one_letter_code
_entity_poly.pdbx_strand_id
1 'polypeptide(L)'
;FTMTRIAVVDNTKLRDMDEKKHIQSLCPVNRSGTECIYFEDTKLMIDEKICIGCGICSNTAPESIHIINLPEELEQEPIHRYGKNLFELFSLPTPIFGKVVGVLGRNGIGKSTAIKVLAGMLKPNLGGEKEASYDDLIEYFKGTEAQNFFEKIKKGEIKVGYKPQQVDLIPKVKSGTVRKLLESVDEKKELDKISEELGLSNILDNDIKKISGGELQRVAIAATVL
;
A
#
# COMPACT_ATOMS: atom_id res chain seq x y z
N PHE A 1 -22.84 15.13 4.11
CA PHE A 1 -21.41 14.75 4.11
C PHE A 1 -20.81 15.26 5.41
N THR A 2 -20.66 14.40 6.40
CA THR A 2 -19.98 14.70 7.66
C THR A 2 -18.50 14.36 7.50
N MET A 3 -17.67 15.33 7.21
CA MET A 3 -16.21 15.16 7.25
C MET A 3 -15.80 14.86 8.69
N THR A 4 -15.16 13.73 8.92
CA THR A 4 -14.55 13.42 10.22
C THR A 4 -13.37 14.38 10.44
N ARG A 5 -13.43 15.14 11.52
CA ARG A 5 -12.41 16.13 11.88
C ARG A 5 -11.68 15.63 13.11
N ILE A 6 -10.38 15.55 13.03
CA ILE A 6 -9.53 15.18 14.17
C ILE A 6 -8.50 16.24 14.49
N ALA A 7 -8.06 16.28 15.74
CA ALA A 7 -6.94 17.09 16.16
C ALA A 7 -5.65 16.27 16.15
N VAL A 8 -4.61 16.78 15.52
CA VAL A 8 -3.26 16.19 15.52
C VAL A 8 -2.31 17.07 16.27
N VAL A 9 -1.49 16.50 17.16
CA VAL A 9 -0.58 17.22 18.04
C VAL A 9 0.88 17.06 17.62
N ASP A 10 1.60 18.18 17.53
CA ASP A 10 3.05 18.22 17.41
C ASP A 10 3.65 18.52 18.80
N ASN A 11 4.05 17.48 19.50
CA ASN A 11 4.60 17.58 20.86
C ASN A 11 5.93 18.38 20.94
N THR A 12 6.62 18.58 19.82
CA THR A 12 7.89 19.32 19.79
C THR A 12 7.71 20.81 19.99
N LYS A 13 6.49 21.31 19.74
CA LYS A 13 6.12 22.72 19.82
C LYS A 13 5.37 23.08 21.11
N LEU A 14 4.96 22.10 21.91
CA LEU A 14 4.36 22.32 23.21
C LEU A 14 5.43 22.65 24.25
N ARG A 15 5.24 23.69 25.05
CA ARG A 15 6.27 24.27 25.92
C ARG A 15 6.57 23.37 27.12
N ASP A 16 5.56 23.10 27.94
CA ASP A 16 5.73 22.41 29.22
C ASP A 16 4.51 21.55 29.59
N MET A 17 4.60 20.87 30.73
CA MET A 17 3.54 20.00 31.23
C MET A 17 2.30 20.76 31.68
N ASP A 18 2.45 22.02 32.11
CA ASP A 18 1.33 22.82 32.58
C ASP A 18 0.45 23.28 31.40
N GLU A 19 1.06 23.68 30.29
CA GLU A 19 0.35 23.94 29.02
C GLU A 19 -0.39 22.70 28.53
N LYS A 20 0.26 21.53 28.54
CA LYS A 20 -0.34 20.27 28.13
C LYS A 20 -1.55 19.87 28.99
N LYS A 21 -1.43 19.98 30.33
CA LYS A 21 -2.53 19.73 31.25
C LYS A 21 -3.67 20.72 31.07
N HIS A 22 -3.35 21.98 30.80
CA HIS A 22 -4.36 22.98 30.49
C HIS A 22 -5.16 22.59 29.25
N ILE A 23 -4.49 22.21 28.16
CA ILE A 23 -5.14 21.74 26.92
C ILE A 23 -6.04 20.54 27.20
N GLN A 24 -5.57 19.55 27.96
CA GLN A 24 -6.36 18.37 28.34
C GLN A 24 -7.63 18.78 29.09
N SER A 25 -7.52 19.72 30.03
CA SER A 25 -8.65 20.19 30.85
C SER A 25 -9.72 20.93 30.05
N LEU A 26 -9.36 21.49 28.90
CA LEU A 26 -10.30 22.22 28.02
C LEU A 26 -11.09 21.28 27.10
N CYS A 27 -10.68 20.04 26.94
CA CYS A 27 -11.33 19.10 26.04
C CYS A 27 -12.77 18.78 26.53
N PRO A 28 -13.82 19.02 25.70
CA PRO A 28 -15.19 18.72 26.09
C PRO A 28 -15.42 17.24 26.34
N VAL A 29 -14.73 16.37 25.57
CA VAL A 29 -14.85 14.92 25.70
C VAL A 29 -14.20 14.44 27.00
N ASN A 30 -13.04 14.99 27.38
CA ASN A 30 -12.43 14.70 28.68
C ASN A 30 -13.34 15.17 29.84
N ARG A 31 -13.98 16.33 29.70
CA ARG A 31 -14.93 16.84 30.68
C ARG A 31 -16.19 15.99 30.83
N SER A 32 -16.58 15.25 29.79
CA SER A 32 -17.70 14.30 29.85
C SER A 32 -17.34 12.97 30.48
N GLY A 33 -16.09 12.76 30.91
CA GLY A 33 -15.61 11.55 31.55
C GLY A 33 -15.00 10.53 30.61
N THR A 34 -14.82 10.85 29.33
CA THR A 34 -14.18 9.96 28.34
C THR A 34 -12.80 10.52 28.02
N GLU A 35 -11.76 9.71 28.17
CA GLU A 35 -10.38 10.14 28.00
C GLU A 35 -9.98 10.25 26.50
N CYS A 36 -10.21 11.42 25.91
CA CYS A 36 -9.85 11.74 24.53
C CYS A 36 -8.43 12.30 24.41
N ILE A 37 -8.04 13.20 25.34
CA ILE A 37 -6.69 13.73 25.44
C ILE A 37 -6.05 13.11 26.70
N TYR A 38 -4.93 12.41 26.49
CA TYR A 38 -4.23 11.69 27.55
C TYR A 38 -2.72 11.85 27.43
N PHE A 39 -1.99 11.35 28.40
CA PHE A 39 -0.53 11.40 28.42
C PHE A 39 0.06 10.01 28.22
N GLU A 40 1.03 9.92 27.35
CA GLU A 40 1.91 8.78 27.21
C GLU A 40 3.33 9.28 27.56
N ASP A 41 3.83 8.94 28.77
CA ASP A 41 5.00 9.54 29.39
C ASP A 41 4.83 11.06 29.54
N THR A 42 5.62 11.85 28.78
CA THR A 42 5.57 13.32 28.77
C THR A 42 4.88 13.88 27.51
N LYS A 43 4.37 13.01 26.63
CA LYS A 43 3.74 13.41 25.38
C LYS A 43 2.23 13.54 25.55
N LEU A 44 1.67 14.61 24.98
CA LEU A 44 0.23 14.77 24.84
C LEU A 44 -0.25 13.95 23.67
N MET A 45 -1.20 13.04 23.89
CA MET A 45 -1.81 12.19 22.87
C MET A 45 -3.29 12.55 22.74
N ILE A 46 -3.82 12.39 21.53
CA ILE A 46 -5.24 12.61 21.23
C ILE A 46 -5.75 11.33 20.58
N ASP A 47 -6.82 10.76 21.15
CA ASP A 47 -7.48 9.59 20.57
C ASP A 47 -8.34 10.03 19.38
N GLU A 48 -7.93 9.60 18.19
CA GLU A 48 -8.57 9.98 16.93
C GLU A 48 -10.00 9.44 16.80
N LYS A 49 -10.31 8.31 17.46
CA LYS A 49 -11.64 7.68 17.41
C LYS A 49 -12.66 8.40 18.30
N ILE A 50 -12.18 9.07 19.34
CA ILE A 50 -13.01 9.73 20.35
C ILE A 50 -13.06 11.24 20.10
N CYS A 51 -12.05 11.78 19.42
CA CYS A 51 -11.95 13.21 19.13
C CYS A 51 -13.06 13.66 18.18
N ILE A 52 -13.85 14.64 18.65
CA ILE A 52 -14.94 15.24 17.84
C ILE A 52 -14.49 16.40 16.95
N GLY A 53 -13.20 16.71 16.90
CA GLY A 53 -12.65 17.78 16.06
C GLY A 53 -13.19 19.19 16.36
N CYS A 54 -13.58 19.47 17.59
CA CYS A 54 -14.22 20.74 17.99
C CYS A 54 -13.31 21.97 17.86
N GLY A 55 -11.99 21.79 17.76
CA GLY A 55 -11.01 22.87 17.57
C GLY A 55 -10.58 23.62 18.81
N ILE A 56 -11.11 23.34 20.00
CA ILE A 56 -10.77 24.08 21.23
C ILE A 56 -9.27 23.94 21.54
N CYS A 57 -8.71 22.73 21.48
CA CYS A 57 -7.28 22.50 21.68
C CYS A 57 -6.41 23.20 20.63
N SER A 58 -6.82 23.19 19.36
CA SER A 58 -6.13 23.88 18.27
C SER A 58 -6.16 25.41 18.43
N ASN A 59 -7.27 25.98 18.90
CA ASN A 59 -7.36 27.41 19.18
C ASN A 59 -6.49 27.83 20.38
N THR A 60 -6.26 26.89 21.31
CA THR A 60 -5.42 27.16 22.51
C THR A 60 -3.93 27.08 22.17
N ALA A 61 -3.54 26.13 21.30
CA ALA A 61 -2.17 25.92 20.87
C ALA A 61 -2.08 25.78 19.34
N PRO A 62 -2.30 26.87 18.57
CA PRO A 62 -2.43 26.81 17.12
C PRO A 62 -1.16 26.42 16.37
N GLU A 63 0.02 26.60 16.98
CA GLU A 63 1.29 26.18 16.39
C GLU A 63 1.58 24.69 16.60
N SER A 64 0.94 24.08 17.60
CA SER A 64 1.23 22.71 18.07
C SER A 64 0.11 21.73 17.76
N ILE A 65 -1.14 22.18 17.64
CA ILE A 65 -2.31 21.34 17.40
C ILE A 65 -3.08 21.82 16.20
N HIS A 66 -3.23 20.95 15.21
CA HIS A 66 -3.94 21.26 13.97
C HIS A 66 -5.17 20.38 13.82
N ILE A 67 -6.27 20.99 13.32
CA ILE A 67 -7.46 20.22 12.92
C ILE A 67 -7.27 19.77 11.48
N ILE A 68 -7.34 18.48 11.27
CA ILE A 68 -7.28 17.85 9.95
C ILE A 68 -8.66 17.31 9.60
N ASN A 69 -9.13 17.64 8.41
CA ASN A 69 -10.32 17.01 7.85
C ASN A 69 -9.88 15.67 7.24
N LEU A 70 -10.38 14.58 7.79
CA LEU A 70 -10.11 13.27 7.24
C LEU A 70 -11.05 13.00 6.06
N PRO A 71 -10.54 12.41 4.97
CA PRO A 71 -11.40 11.86 3.92
C PRO A 71 -12.33 10.79 4.50
N GLU A 72 -13.54 10.65 3.94
CA GLU A 72 -14.51 9.61 4.34
C GLU A 72 -13.95 8.16 4.26
N GLU A 73 -12.89 7.97 3.47
CA GLU A 73 -12.20 6.69 3.33
C GLU A 73 -11.60 6.14 4.63
N LEU A 74 -11.41 6.99 5.66
CA LEU A 74 -10.91 6.56 6.97
C LEU A 74 -12.00 5.99 7.90
N GLU A 75 -13.26 6.10 7.54
CA GLU A 75 -14.37 5.39 8.21
C GLU A 75 -14.49 3.91 7.75
N GLN A 76 -13.80 3.55 6.67
CA GLN A 76 -13.75 2.18 6.18
C GLN A 76 -12.61 1.41 6.84
N GLU A 77 -12.84 0.13 7.11
CA GLU A 77 -11.76 -0.75 7.54
C GLU A 77 -10.71 -0.85 6.42
N PRO A 78 -9.42 -0.71 6.74
CA PRO A 78 -8.38 -0.78 5.73
C PRO A 78 -8.29 -2.20 5.15
N ILE A 79 -8.06 -2.29 3.85
CA ILE A 79 -7.82 -3.57 3.16
C ILE A 79 -6.52 -4.22 3.69
N HIS A 80 -5.51 -3.40 3.99
CA HIS A 80 -4.27 -3.89 4.57
C HIS A 80 -3.65 -2.84 5.50
N ARG A 81 -3.11 -3.33 6.62
CA ARG A 81 -2.38 -2.55 7.61
C ARG A 81 -1.05 -3.22 7.91
N TYR A 82 0.05 -2.49 7.86
CA TYR A 82 1.37 -3.00 8.24
C TYR A 82 1.58 -3.10 9.77
N GLY A 83 0.74 -2.44 10.56
CA GLY A 83 0.79 -2.45 12.02
C GLY A 83 0.07 -1.25 12.63
N LYS A 84 0.01 -1.15 13.96
CA LYS A 84 -0.57 0.00 14.66
C LYS A 84 0.20 1.26 14.30
N ASN A 85 -0.50 2.32 13.88
CA ASN A 85 0.06 3.62 13.46
C ASN A 85 1.07 3.54 12.30
N LEU A 86 1.02 2.49 11.49
CA LEU A 86 1.76 2.37 10.25
C LEU A 86 0.84 2.58 9.06
N PHE A 87 1.43 2.52 7.86
CA PHE A 87 0.69 2.73 6.61
C PHE A 87 -0.50 1.77 6.48
N GLU A 88 -1.63 2.32 6.07
CA GLU A 88 -2.89 1.62 5.80
C GLU A 88 -3.31 1.82 4.34
N LEU A 89 -3.80 0.75 3.72
CA LEU A 89 -4.31 0.73 2.36
C LEU A 89 -5.84 0.58 2.40
N PHE A 90 -6.57 1.57 1.91
CA PHE A 90 -8.04 1.60 1.93
C PHE A 90 -8.70 1.20 0.61
N SER A 91 -7.98 1.22 -0.50
CA SER A 91 -8.54 0.88 -1.81
C SER A 91 -7.56 0.07 -2.66
N LEU A 92 -8.09 -0.79 -3.54
CA LEU A 92 -7.34 -1.50 -4.56
C LEU A 92 -7.74 -0.98 -5.94
N PRO A 93 -6.78 -0.83 -6.88
CA PRO A 93 -7.13 -0.63 -8.27
C PRO A 93 -7.86 -1.86 -8.79
N THR A 94 -8.95 -1.63 -9.52
CA THR A 94 -9.78 -2.71 -10.04
C THR A 94 -9.14 -3.34 -11.28
N PRO A 95 -8.75 -4.63 -11.26
CA PRO A 95 -8.28 -5.32 -12.45
C PRO A 95 -9.46 -5.55 -13.41
N ILE A 96 -9.35 -5.02 -14.63
CA ILE A 96 -10.36 -5.21 -15.68
C ILE A 96 -9.77 -6.15 -16.72
N PHE A 97 -10.37 -7.34 -16.88
CA PHE A 97 -9.88 -8.33 -17.83
C PHE A 97 -9.90 -7.81 -19.27
N GLY A 98 -8.82 -8.08 -20.00
CA GLY A 98 -8.65 -7.63 -21.39
C GLY A 98 -8.40 -6.12 -21.53
N LYS A 99 -8.16 -5.40 -20.45
CA LYS A 99 -7.85 -3.97 -20.45
C LYS A 99 -6.51 -3.68 -19.78
N VAL A 100 -5.89 -2.56 -20.15
CA VAL A 100 -4.74 -1.99 -19.44
C VAL A 100 -5.27 -0.99 -18.42
N VAL A 101 -4.95 -1.22 -17.14
CA VAL A 101 -5.33 -0.34 -16.04
C VAL A 101 -4.11 0.41 -15.55
N GLY A 102 -4.12 1.75 -15.65
CA GLY A 102 -3.08 2.62 -15.12
C GLY A 102 -3.37 3.03 -13.67
N VAL A 103 -2.37 2.94 -12.79
CA VAL A 103 -2.47 3.36 -11.39
C VAL A 103 -1.69 4.67 -11.21
N LEU A 104 -2.41 5.77 -10.98
CA LEU A 104 -1.85 7.10 -10.77
C LEU A 104 -2.04 7.54 -9.32
N GLY A 105 -1.09 8.30 -8.81
CA GLY A 105 -1.17 8.86 -7.46
C GLY A 105 0.19 9.33 -6.93
N ARG A 106 0.18 10.10 -5.85
CA ARG A 106 1.39 10.61 -5.18
C ARG A 106 2.27 9.46 -4.66
N ASN A 107 3.54 9.74 -4.43
CA ASN A 107 4.42 8.79 -3.76
C ASN A 107 3.95 8.58 -2.32
N GLY A 108 4.05 7.34 -1.83
CA GLY A 108 3.59 6.98 -0.49
C GLY A 108 2.11 6.61 -0.36
N ILE A 109 1.25 6.84 -1.38
CA ILE A 109 -0.20 6.55 -1.29
C ILE A 109 -0.55 5.05 -1.30
N GLY A 110 0.43 4.16 -1.50
CA GLY A 110 0.20 2.72 -1.46
C GLY A 110 0.12 2.01 -2.81
N LYS A 111 0.44 2.67 -3.94
CA LYS A 111 0.43 2.03 -5.27
C LYS A 111 1.16 0.68 -5.31
N SER A 112 2.38 0.64 -4.79
CA SER A 112 3.20 -0.58 -4.78
C SER A 112 2.63 -1.65 -3.84
N THR A 113 2.00 -1.26 -2.74
CA THR A 113 1.31 -2.16 -1.81
C THR A 113 0.09 -2.78 -2.49
N ALA A 114 -0.73 -1.97 -3.14
CA ALA A 114 -1.90 -2.43 -3.88
C ALA A 114 -1.52 -3.42 -4.99
N ILE A 115 -0.47 -3.12 -5.78
CA ILE A 115 0.03 -4.02 -6.82
C ILE A 115 0.53 -5.35 -6.21
N LYS A 116 1.22 -5.32 -5.07
CA LYS A 116 1.68 -6.55 -4.38
C LYS A 116 0.51 -7.39 -3.88
N VAL A 117 -0.57 -6.76 -3.40
CA VAL A 117 -1.81 -7.46 -3.00
C VAL A 117 -2.43 -8.13 -4.21
N LEU A 118 -2.60 -7.43 -5.32
CA LEU A 118 -3.14 -8.00 -6.56
C LEU A 118 -2.25 -9.10 -7.15
N ALA A 119 -0.94 -8.98 -6.99
CA ALA A 119 0.03 -10.00 -7.41
C ALA A 119 0.08 -11.23 -6.48
N GLY A 120 -0.66 -11.24 -5.38
CA GLY A 120 -0.62 -12.32 -4.39
C GLY A 120 0.69 -12.39 -3.58
N MET A 121 1.57 -11.38 -3.71
CA MET A 121 2.85 -11.29 -2.97
C MET A 121 2.67 -10.75 -1.56
N LEU A 122 1.57 -10.06 -1.31
CA LEU A 122 1.18 -9.52 -0.02
C LEU A 122 -0.27 -9.92 0.23
N LYS A 123 -0.49 -10.72 1.26
CA LYS A 123 -1.84 -11.05 1.70
C LYS A 123 -2.37 -9.92 2.58
N PRO A 124 -3.49 -9.31 2.22
CA PRO A 124 -4.11 -8.28 3.05
C PRO A 124 -4.63 -8.87 4.36
N ASN A 125 -4.82 -8.03 5.37
CA ASN A 125 -5.29 -8.45 6.69
C ASN A 125 -6.60 -7.79 7.09
N LEU A 126 -7.25 -7.05 6.19
CA LEU A 126 -8.53 -6.36 6.42
C LEU A 126 -8.55 -5.57 7.74
N GLY A 127 -7.43 -4.86 8.03
CA GLY A 127 -7.27 -4.11 9.27
C GLY A 127 -6.98 -4.93 10.53
N GLY A 128 -7.01 -6.26 10.44
CA GLY A 128 -6.74 -7.19 11.54
C GLY A 128 -5.26 -7.49 11.76
N GLU A 129 -4.99 -8.38 12.72
CA GLU A 129 -3.62 -8.85 13.01
C GLU A 129 -3.19 -10.05 12.13
N LYS A 130 -4.15 -10.78 11.57
CA LYS A 130 -3.90 -11.99 10.76
C LYS A 130 -4.17 -11.71 9.29
N GLU A 131 -3.44 -12.43 8.43
CA GLU A 131 -3.71 -12.43 7.00
C GLU A 131 -5.12 -12.94 6.70
N ALA A 132 -5.83 -12.25 5.81
CA ALA A 132 -7.15 -12.66 5.34
C ALA A 132 -7.04 -13.84 4.37
N SER A 133 -7.99 -14.76 4.44
CA SER A 133 -8.15 -15.80 3.43
C SER A 133 -8.74 -15.24 2.13
N TYR A 134 -8.68 -16.01 1.04
CA TYR A 134 -9.39 -15.61 -0.19
C TYR A 134 -10.90 -15.53 0.01
N ASP A 135 -11.48 -16.33 0.91
CA ASP A 135 -12.91 -16.26 1.23
C ASP A 135 -13.28 -14.95 1.91
N ASP A 136 -12.45 -14.50 2.86
CA ASP A 136 -12.64 -13.21 3.52
C ASP A 136 -12.54 -12.05 2.50
N LEU A 137 -11.59 -12.13 1.55
CA LEU A 137 -11.46 -11.13 0.50
C LEU A 137 -12.64 -11.11 -0.47
N ILE A 138 -13.14 -12.29 -0.86
CA ILE A 138 -14.31 -12.43 -1.74
C ILE A 138 -15.55 -11.82 -1.06
N GLU A 139 -15.74 -12.07 0.23
CA GLU A 139 -16.88 -11.50 0.98
C GLU A 139 -16.70 -9.97 1.17
N TYR A 140 -15.49 -9.51 1.50
CA TYR A 140 -15.20 -8.07 1.65
C TYR A 140 -15.47 -7.28 0.36
N PHE A 141 -15.06 -7.82 -0.78
CA PHE A 141 -15.24 -7.19 -2.09
C PHE A 141 -16.54 -7.55 -2.79
N LYS A 142 -17.52 -8.12 -2.07
CA LYS A 142 -18.80 -8.57 -2.63
C LYS A 142 -19.50 -7.49 -3.46
N GLY A 143 -19.92 -7.88 -4.67
CA GLY A 143 -20.57 -6.98 -5.62
C GLY A 143 -19.61 -6.08 -6.41
N THR A 144 -18.30 -6.25 -6.30
CA THR A 144 -17.30 -5.50 -7.07
C THR A 144 -16.54 -6.38 -8.07
N GLU A 145 -15.86 -5.77 -9.05
CA GLU A 145 -14.96 -6.49 -9.96
C GLU A 145 -13.79 -7.18 -9.23
N ALA A 146 -13.38 -6.65 -8.07
CA ALA A 146 -12.34 -7.25 -7.26
C ALA A 146 -12.78 -8.61 -6.68
N GLN A 147 -14.06 -8.80 -6.38
CA GLN A 147 -14.62 -10.11 -6.02
C GLN A 147 -14.32 -11.15 -7.10
N ASN A 148 -14.71 -10.86 -8.36
CA ASN A 148 -14.49 -11.75 -9.50
C ASN A 148 -12.99 -12.10 -9.70
N PHE A 149 -12.12 -11.11 -9.51
CA PHE A 149 -10.68 -11.30 -9.57
C PHE A 149 -10.18 -12.30 -8.50
N PHE A 150 -10.55 -12.11 -7.23
CA PHE A 150 -10.13 -13.01 -6.15
C PHE A 150 -10.75 -14.41 -6.26
N GLU A 151 -11.98 -14.52 -6.75
CA GLU A 151 -12.61 -15.82 -7.05
C GLU A 151 -11.81 -16.61 -8.10
N LYS A 152 -11.41 -15.96 -9.19
CA LYS A 152 -10.63 -16.59 -10.26
C LYS A 152 -9.23 -16.99 -9.80
N ILE A 153 -8.57 -16.16 -8.97
CA ILE A 153 -7.29 -16.54 -8.35
C ILE A 153 -7.47 -17.76 -7.46
N LYS A 154 -8.48 -17.77 -6.60
CA LYS A 154 -8.78 -18.90 -5.71
C LYS A 154 -9.00 -20.21 -6.47
N LYS A 155 -9.70 -20.15 -7.61
CA LYS A 155 -9.96 -21.28 -8.49
C LYS A 155 -8.74 -21.68 -9.36
N GLY A 156 -7.65 -20.89 -9.34
CA GLY A 156 -6.49 -21.12 -10.20
C GLY A 156 -6.73 -20.83 -11.69
N GLU A 157 -7.80 -20.10 -12.01
CA GLU A 157 -8.13 -19.71 -13.40
C GLU A 157 -7.24 -18.58 -13.92
N ILE A 158 -6.55 -17.87 -13.04
CA ILE A 158 -5.67 -16.75 -13.36
C ILE A 158 -4.28 -17.03 -12.77
N LYS A 159 -3.25 -16.89 -13.60
CA LYS A 159 -1.86 -16.70 -13.17
C LYS A 159 -1.53 -15.22 -13.20
N VAL A 160 -0.88 -14.74 -12.15
CA VAL A 160 -0.44 -13.35 -12.07
C VAL A 160 1.06 -13.26 -12.22
N GLY A 161 1.53 -12.65 -13.28
CA GLY A 161 2.93 -12.30 -13.46
C GLY A 161 3.24 -10.96 -12.79
N TYR A 162 4.30 -10.90 -12.00
CA TYR A 162 4.76 -9.68 -11.33
C TYR A 162 6.18 -9.30 -11.77
N LYS A 163 6.32 -8.14 -12.39
CA LYS A 163 7.64 -7.58 -12.68
C LYS A 163 8.12 -6.75 -11.49
N PRO A 164 9.25 -7.11 -10.84
CA PRO A 164 9.78 -6.34 -9.72
C PRO A 164 10.27 -4.97 -10.18
N GLN A 165 10.18 -3.99 -9.29
CA GLN A 165 10.69 -2.64 -9.55
C GLN A 165 12.23 -2.61 -9.57
N GLN A 166 12.86 -3.35 -8.66
CA GLN A 166 14.32 -3.42 -8.52
C GLN A 166 14.88 -4.59 -9.31
N VAL A 167 15.09 -4.38 -10.60
CA VAL A 167 15.67 -5.43 -11.47
C VAL A 167 17.19 -5.55 -11.32
N ASP A 168 17.87 -4.54 -10.79
CA ASP A 168 19.32 -4.50 -10.59
C ASP A 168 19.84 -5.61 -9.67
N LEU A 169 18.96 -6.25 -8.91
CA LEU A 169 19.29 -7.40 -8.08
C LEU A 169 19.33 -8.70 -8.87
N ILE A 170 18.72 -8.77 -10.05
CA ILE A 170 18.66 -10.01 -10.86
C ILE A 170 20.06 -10.52 -11.19
N PRO A 171 21.02 -9.71 -11.71
CA PRO A 171 22.36 -10.18 -12.02
C PRO A 171 23.19 -10.56 -10.78
N LYS A 172 22.76 -10.19 -9.57
CA LYS A 172 23.42 -10.56 -8.31
C LYS A 172 23.04 -11.99 -7.86
N VAL A 173 21.81 -12.41 -8.18
CA VAL A 173 21.26 -13.71 -7.75
C VAL A 173 21.13 -14.73 -8.88
N LYS A 174 21.16 -14.27 -10.13
CA LYS A 174 21.09 -15.11 -11.33
C LYS A 174 22.37 -14.95 -12.15
N SER A 175 22.78 -16.02 -12.83
CA SER A 175 23.95 -16.04 -13.72
C SER A 175 23.64 -16.83 -14.98
N GLY A 176 24.36 -16.52 -16.06
CA GLY A 176 24.19 -17.18 -17.35
C GLY A 176 23.69 -16.21 -18.43
N THR A 177 23.42 -16.74 -19.61
CA THR A 177 22.92 -15.95 -20.73
C THR A 177 21.45 -15.59 -20.55
N VAL A 178 21.05 -14.46 -21.15
CA VAL A 178 19.65 -14.00 -21.18
C VAL A 178 18.74 -15.09 -21.73
N ARG A 179 19.15 -15.77 -22.80
CA ARG A 179 18.44 -16.89 -23.41
C ARG A 179 18.11 -17.98 -22.38
N LYS A 180 19.12 -18.50 -21.68
CA LYS A 180 18.90 -19.56 -20.68
C LYS A 180 17.97 -19.16 -19.57
N LEU A 181 18.03 -17.91 -19.14
CA LEU A 181 17.15 -17.38 -18.09
C LEU A 181 15.70 -17.29 -18.57
N LEU A 182 15.48 -16.81 -19.80
CA LEU A 182 14.14 -16.71 -20.38
C LEU A 182 13.56 -18.11 -20.72
N GLU A 183 14.36 -19.02 -21.28
CA GLU A 183 13.95 -20.41 -21.53
C GLU A 183 13.48 -21.12 -20.25
N SER A 184 14.08 -20.80 -19.10
CA SER A 184 13.70 -21.41 -17.82
C SER A 184 12.32 -21.02 -17.32
N VAL A 185 11.71 -19.97 -17.87
CA VAL A 185 10.39 -19.45 -17.49
C VAL A 185 9.39 -19.44 -18.65
N ASP A 186 9.83 -19.83 -19.85
CA ASP A 186 8.99 -19.87 -21.05
C ASP A 186 8.06 -21.09 -21.05
N GLU A 187 6.92 -20.93 -20.35
CA GLU A 187 5.88 -21.96 -20.31
C GLU A 187 5.07 -22.04 -21.61
N LYS A 188 5.03 -20.94 -22.37
CA LYS A 188 4.20 -20.81 -23.58
C LYS A 188 4.94 -21.11 -24.87
N LYS A 189 6.27 -21.27 -24.81
CA LYS A 189 7.16 -21.40 -25.97
C LYS A 189 7.07 -20.20 -26.94
N GLU A 190 6.99 -18.99 -26.38
CA GLU A 190 6.88 -17.73 -27.12
C GLU A 190 8.16 -16.87 -27.04
N LEU A 191 9.29 -17.42 -26.58
CA LEU A 191 10.54 -16.70 -26.35
C LEU A 191 11.00 -15.90 -27.58
N ASP A 192 11.01 -16.50 -28.75
CA ASP A 192 11.48 -15.82 -29.96
C ASP A 192 10.60 -14.61 -30.32
N LYS A 193 9.27 -14.80 -30.28
CA LYS A 193 8.30 -13.74 -30.53
C LYS A 193 8.43 -12.58 -29.53
N ILE A 194 8.46 -12.88 -28.24
CA ILE A 194 8.57 -11.87 -27.17
C ILE A 194 9.94 -11.18 -27.24
N SER A 195 10.99 -11.90 -27.59
CA SER A 195 12.33 -11.33 -27.76
C SER A 195 12.39 -10.35 -28.93
N GLU A 196 11.73 -10.63 -30.02
CA GLU A 196 11.62 -9.71 -31.16
C GLU A 196 10.81 -8.46 -30.78
N GLU A 197 9.62 -8.63 -30.20
CA GLU A 197 8.75 -7.52 -29.78
C GLU A 197 9.43 -6.57 -28.79
N LEU A 198 10.26 -7.12 -27.88
CA LEU A 198 10.98 -6.33 -26.87
C LEU A 198 12.38 -5.90 -27.29
N GLY A 199 12.81 -6.20 -28.52
CA GLY A 199 14.14 -5.87 -29.04
C GLY A 199 15.29 -6.51 -28.24
N LEU A 200 15.13 -7.78 -27.87
CA LEU A 200 16.11 -8.56 -27.09
C LEU A 200 16.94 -9.50 -27.96
N SER A 201 16.57 -9.73 -29.22
CA SER A 201 17.19 -10.72 -30.12
C SER A 201 18.72 -10.64 -30.17
N ASN A 202 19.27 -9.41 -30.17
CA ASN A 202 20.70 -9.18 -30.23
C ASN A 202 21.47 -9.42 -28.93
N ILE A 203 20.77 -9.59 -27.82
CA ILE A 203 21.38 -9.76 -26.48
C ILE A 203 21.09 -11.09 -25.82
N LEU A 204 20.35 -11.98 -26.50
CA LEU A 204 19.95 -13.28 -25.93
C LEU A 204 21.16 -14.12 -25.49
N ASP A 205 22.26 -14.05 -26.23
CA ASP A 205 23.47 -14.82 -25.93
C ASP A 205 24.45 -14.09 -25.00
N ASN A 206 24.13 -12.86 -24.60
CA ASN A 206 24.92 -12.08 -23.64
C ASN A 206 24.68 -12.58 -22.21
N ASP A 207 25.73 -12.47 -21.39
CA ASP A 207 25.61 -12.70 -19.95
C ASP A 207 24.74 -11.60 -19.30
N ILE A 208 23.82 -12.01 -18.41
CA ILE A 208 22.90 -11.09 -17.72
C ILE A 208 23.63 -9.97 -16.95
N LYS A 209 24.90 -10.18 -16.56
CA LYS A 209 25.73 -9.19 -15.87
C LYS A 209 26.33 -8.16 -16.79
N LYS A 210 26.27 -8.37 -18.10
CA LYS A 210 26.92 -7.51 -19.11
C LYS A 210 25.93 -6.69 -19.94
N ILE A 211 24.65 -6.79 -19.66
CA ILE A 211 23.62 -6.01 -20.34
C ILE A 211 23.36 -4.68 -19.62
N SER A 212 22.87 -3.70 -20.33
CA SER A 212 22.51 -2.39 -19.80
C SER A 212 21.25 -2.45 -18.90
N GLY A 213 21.06 -1.43 -18.05
CA GLY A 213 19.88 -1.37 -17.18
C GLY A 213 18.56 -1.34 -17.95
N GLY A 214 18.50 -0.70 -19.13
CA GLY A 214 17.32 -0.70 -19.99
C GLY A 214 17.03 -2.07 -20.61
N GLU A 215 18.06 -2.79 -21.01
CA GLU A 215 17.95 -4.18 -21.50
C GLU A 215 17.48 -5.10 -20.37
N LEU A 216 18.04 -4.95 -19.17
CA LEU A 216 17.64 -5.70 -17.99
C LEU A 216 16.16 -5.50 -17.64
N GLN A 217 15.65 -4.26 -17.77
CA GLN A 217 14.21 -3.98 -17.59
C GLN A 217 13.36 -4.74 -18.63
N ARG A 218 13.77 -4.76 -19.90
CA ARG A 218 13.07 -5.48 -20.95
C ARG A 218 13.13 -7.01 -20.74
N VAL A 219 14.29 -7.54 -20.31
CA VAL A 219 14.44 -8.95 -19.94
C VAL A 219 13.49 -9.31 -18.79
N ALA A 220 13.36 -8.45 -17.78
CA ALA A 220 12.41 -8.67 -16.68
C ALA A 220 10.94 -8.64 -17.14
N ILE A 221 10.61 -7.81 -18.13
CA ILE A 221 9.27 -7.80 -18.75
C ILE A 221 9.05 -9.12 -19.51
N ALA A 222 10.01 -9.52 -20.36
CA ALA A 222 9.93 -10.80 -21.08
C ALA A 222 9.70 -11.98 -20.13
N ALA A 223 10.51 -12.08 -19.06
CA ALA A 223 10.38 -13.14 -18.07
C ALA A 223 9.04 -13.14 -17.30
N THR A 224 8.31 -12.02 -17.32
CA THR A 224 6.99 -11.93 -16.65
C THR A 224 5.86 -12.34 -17.60
N VAL A 225 6.06 -12.21 -18.90
CA VAL A 225 5.05 -12.50 -19.94
C VAL A 225 5.13 -13.96 -20.41
N LEU A 226 6.34 -14.55 -20.47
CA LEU A 226 6.60 -15.94 -20.84
C LEU A 226 6.06 -16.93 -19.81
#